data_29b59609a057b33773128247bb17d41b
#
_entry.id   29b59609a057b33773128247bb17d41b
#
_cell.length_a   1.000
_cell.length_b   1.000
_cell.length_c   1.000
_cell.angle_alpha   90.00
_cell.angle_beta   90.00
_cell.angle_gamma   90.00
#
_symmetry.space_group_name_H-M   'P 1'
#
loop_
_entity.id
_entity.type
_entity.pdbx_description
1 polymer ?
#
loop_
_entity_poly.entity_id
_entity_poly.type
_entity_poly.pdbx_seq_one_letter_code
_entity_poly.pdbx_strand_id
1 'polypeptide(L)'
;MKVDGHGQAKVLTPDEIARLFEAGLQGDRDRALFGMCLYTGCRINEACTRLFKDVYQSEAVRAEILIRKKDTKGQQGTRSIQTHPRLRQWLEVYRPQVERDYLFPGRWNRGYLRPTSAHKLLQQAFERVEIVGASTQSFRRTALTRMSAAGIPLRVIQEISGHSSLASLQKYLEVSEAEKERAIAALTF
;
A
#
# COMPACT_ATOMS: atom_id res chain seq x y z
N MET A 1 16.73 3.67 -8.00
CA MET A 1 16.36 4.54 -6.86
C MET A 1 15.99 5.92 -7.41
N LYS A 2 14.97 6.59 -6.87
CA LYS A 2 14.66 7.98 -7.26
C LYS A 2 15.73 8.91 -6.68
N VAL A 3 16.50 9.52 -7.57
CA VAL A 3 17.38 10.64 -7.24
C VAL A 3 16.76 11.83 -7.95
N ASP A 4 16.55 12.95 -7.25
CA ASP A 4 15.95 14.19 -7.79
C ASP A 4 14.60 14.00 -8.51
N GLY A 5 13.78 13.08 -8.02
CA GLY A 5 12.46 12.80 -8.63
C GLY A 5 12.46 11.85 -9.82
N HIS A 6 13.61 11.46 -10.33
CA HIS A 6 13.77 10.53 -11.44
C HIS A 6 14.01 9.07 -10.96
N GLY A 7 13.63 8.10 -11.80
CA GLY A 7 13.79 6.67 -11.52
C GLY A 7 12.63 6.03 -10.76
N GLN A 8 12.82 4.77 -10.39
CA GLN A 8 11.80 3.98 -9.68
C GLN A 8 11.81 4.29 -8.18
N ALA A 9 10.63 4.29 -7.54
CA ALA A 9 10.51 4.44 -6.11
C ALA A 9 11.23 3.31 -5.37
N LYS A 10 11.87 3.62 -4.24
CA LYS A 10 12.59 2.65 -3.41
C LYS A 10 11.68 1.51 -2.92
N VAL A 11 12.19 0.29 -2.91
CA VAL A 11 11.63 -0.82 -2.12
C VAL A 11 12.10 -0.66 -0.68
N LEU A 12 11.16 -0.61 0.26
CA LEU A 12 11.47 -0.40 1.68
C LEU A 12 11.92 -1.71 2.33
N THR A 13 12.96 -1.63 3.16
CA THR A 13 13.39 -2.74 4.00
C THR A 13 12.42 -2.98 5.18
N PRO A 14 12.47 -4.15 5.86
CA PRO A 14 11.69 -4.38 7.08
C PRO A 14 11.94 -3.31 8.15
N ASP A 15 13.20 -2.96 8.38
CA ASP A 15 13.60 -1.99 9.40
C ASP A 15 13.13 -0.57 9.06
N GLU A 16 13.16 -0.19 7.77
CA GLU A 16 12.61 1.08 7.32
C GLU A 16 11.09 1.15 7.51
N ILE A 17 10.38 0.04 7.21
CA ILE A 17 8.94 -0.05 7.47
C ILE A 17 8.66 0.08 8.97
N ALA A 18 9.38 -0.65 9.83
CA ALA A 18 9.23 -0.57 11.27
C ALA A 18 9.44 0.87 11.78
N ARG A 19 10.58 1.49 11.48
CA ARG A 19 10.88 2.88 11.86
C ARG A 19 9.84 3.87 11.36
N LEU A 20 9.39 3.72 10.10
CA LEU A 20 8.39 4.61 9.52
C LEU A 20 7.06 4.53 10.29
N PHE A 21 6.56 3.33 10.57
CA PHE A 21 5.27 3.15 11.25
C PHE A 21 5.34 3.43 12.75
N GLU A 22 6.47 3.24 13.41
CA GLU A 22 6.67 3.49 14.84
C GLU A 22 6.97 4.96 15.14
N ALA A 23 7.92 5.56 14.42
CA ALA A 23 8.43 6.90 14.69
C ALA A 23 8.10 7.95 13.61
N GLY A 24 8.01 7.54 12.34
CA GLY A 24 7.76 8.47 11.24
C GLY A 24 6.32 8.96 11.18
N LEU A 25 5.35 8.04 11.24
CA LEU A 25 3.92 8.34 11.17
C LEU A 25 3.37 8.68 12.56
N GLN A 26 2.88 9.91 12.74
CA GLN A 26 2.51 10.45 14.06
C GLN A 26 1.07 10.16 14.49
N GLY A 27 0.17 9.80 13.56
CA GLY A 27 -1.25 9.63 13.87
C GLY A 27 -1.80 8.28 13.40
N ASP A 28 -2.83 7.80 14.07
CA ASP A 28 -3.49 6.52 13.74
C ASP A 28 -4.12 6.54 12.35
N ARG A 29 -4.66 7.71 11.93
CA ARG A 29 -5.13 7.93 10.57
C ARG A 29 -4.03 7.65 9.54
N ASP A 30 -2.83 8.16 9.76
CA ASP A 30 -1.73 8.06 8.82
C ASP A 30 -1.19 6.63 8.79
N ARG A 31 -1.12 5.95 9.95
CA ARG A 31 -0.79 4.51 10.02
C ARG A 31 -1.82 3.66 9.28
N ALA A 32 -3.11 3.92 9.45
CA ALA A 32 -4.18 3.23 8.74
C ALA A 32 -4.11 3.47 7.22
N LEU A 33 -3.91 4.73 6.78
CA LEU A 33 -3.83 5.11 5.38
C LEU A 33 -2.64 4.45 4.67
N PHE A 34 -1.44 4.61 5.22
CA PHE A 34 -0.23 4.06 4.60
C PHE A 34 -0.09 2.56 4.83
N GLY A 35 -0.63 2.04 5.91
CA GLY A 35 -0.82 0.60 6.11
C GLY A 35 -1.72 -0.02 5.05
N MET A 36 -2.80 0.66 4.67
CA MET A 36 -3.62 0.22 3.55
C MET A 36 -2.81 0.15 2.25
N CYS A 37 -2.02 1.18 1.93
CA CYS A 37 -1.15 1.14 0.74
C CYS A 37 -0.15 -0.03 0.78
N LEU A 38 0.43 -0.33 1.95
CA LEU A 38 1.42 -1.40 2.11
C LEU A 38 0.78 -2.79 2.00
N TYR A 39 -0.29 -3.05 2.77
CA TYR A 39 -0.84 -4.41 2.90
C TYR A 39 -1.84 -4.80 1.81
N THR A 40 -2.39 -3.83 1.08
CA THR A 40 -3.27 -4.12 -0.08
C THR A 40 -2.56 -3.89 -1.41
N GLY A 41 -1.37 -3.29 -1.40
CA GLY A 41 -0.68 -2.87 -2.61
C GLY A 41 -1.45 -1.84 -3.43
N CYS A 42 -2.46 -1.17 -2.88
CA CYS A 42 -3.24 -0.16 -3.59
C CYS A 42 -2.45 1.13 -3.84
N ARG A 43 -2.89 1.92 -4.81
CA ARG A 43 -2.32 3.25 -5.05
C ARG A 43 -2.83 4.24 -4.01
N ILE A 44 -2.05 5.29 -3.72
CA ILE A 44 -2.44 6.31 -2.74
C ILE A 44 -3.82 6.93 -3.05
N ASN A 45 -4.16 7.14 -4.32
CA ASN A 45 -5.48 7.64 -4.68
C ASN A 45 -6.59 6.63 -4.32
N GLU A 46 -6.36 5.34 -4.55
CA GLU A 46 -7.29 4.27 -4.18
C GLU A 46 -7.49 4.20 -2.66
N ALA A 47 -6.44 4.43 -1.88
CA ALA A 47 -6.54 4.50 -0.42
C ALA A 47 -7.30 5.75 0.03
N CYS A 48 -6.95 6.94 -0.47
CA CYS A 48 -7.57 8.21 -0.09
C CYS A 48 -9.07 8.26 -0.38
N THR A 49 -9.51 7.66 -1.49
CA THR A 49 -10.92 7.64 -1.93
C THR A 49 -11.73 6.48 -1.32
N ARG A 50 -11.15 5.73 -0.38
CA ARG A 50 -11.84 4.60 0.25
C ARG A 50 -13.06 5.06 1.03
N LEU A 51 -14.19 4.35 0.85
CA LEU A 51 -15.38 4.59 1.62
C LEU A 51 -15.33 3.82 2.94
N PHE A 52 -15.95 4.35 3.98
CA PHE A 52 -16.07 3.71 5.28
C PHE A 52 -16.62 2.28 5.15
N LYS A 53 -17.74 2.12 4.45
CA LYS A 53 -18.41 0.84 4.21
C LYS A 53 -17.60 -0.19 3.40
N ASP A 54 -16.51 0.22 2.75
CA ASP A 54 -15.61 -0.71 2.04
C ASP A 54 -14.62 -1.39 2.99
N VAL A 55 -14.48 -0.85 4.21
CA VAL A 55 -13.51 -1.28 5.21
C VAL A 55 -14.18 -1.78 6.48
N TYR A 56 -15.31 -1.19 6.86
CA TYR A 56 -16.06 -1.60 8.04
C TYR A 56 -17.43 -2.17 7.68
N GLN A 57 -17.88 -3.11 8.51
CA GLN A 57 -19.23 -3.66 8.49
C GLN A 57 -19.70 -3.76 9.93
N SER A 58 -20.82 -3.11 10.23
CA SER A 58 -21.29 -2.95 11.60
C SER A 58 -20.18 -2.32 12.47
N GLU A 59 -19.81 -2.98 13.56
CA GLU A 59 -18.82 -2.49 14.52
C GLU A 59 -17.38 -2.96 14.21
N ALA A 60 -17.15 -3.78 13.18
CA ALA A 60 -15.89 -4.46 12.94
C ALA A 60 -15.24 -4.09 11.59
N VAL A 61 -13.91 -4.23 11.52
CA VAL A 61 -13.16 -4.21 10.26
C VAL A 61 -13.51 -5.47 9.46
N ARG A 62 -13.88 -5.28 8.20
CA ARG A 62 -14.23 -6.39 7.26
C ARG A 62 -13.07 -7.38 7.14
N ALA A 63 -13.41 -8.63 6.89
CA ALA A 63 -12.43 -9.66 6.53
C ALA A 63 -11.71 -9.32 5.21
N GLU A 64 -12.43 -8.64 4.31
CA GLU A 64 -11.93 -8.21 3.01
C GLU A 64 -12.21 -6.72 2.78
N ILE A 65 -11.20 -6.00 2.30
CA ILE A 65 -11.31 -4.60 1.90
C ILE A 65 -11.66 -4.53 0.42
N LEU A 66 -12.71 -3.75 0.11
CA LEU A 66 -13.17 -3.56 -1.26
C LEU A 66 -12.45 -2.38 -1.91
N ILE A 67 -11.80 -2.60 -3.06
CA ILE A 67 -11.23 -1.55 -3.90
C ILE A 67 -12.08 -1.44 -5.17
N ARG A 68 -12.85 -0.35 -5.26
CA ARG A 68 -13.87 -0.18 -6.30
C ARG A 68 -13.28 0.22 -7.64
N LYS A 69 -13.87 -0.26 -8.72
CA LYS A 69 -13.52 0.07 -10.10
C LYS A 69 -13.41 1.57 -10.37
N LYS A 70 -14.37 2.37 -9.90
CA LYS A 70 -14.40 3.81 -10.10
C LYS A 70 -13.20 4.57 -9.53
N ASP A 71 -12.54 4.00 -8.52
CA ASP A 71 -11.41 4.61 -7.82
C ASP A 71 -10.06 4.21 -8.44
N THR A 72 -10.07 3.28 -9.41
CA THR A 72 -8.86 2.75 -10.05
C THR A 72 -8.52 3.54 -11.32
N LYS A 73 -7.23 3.81 -11.53
CA LYS A 73 -6.73 4.39 -12.78
C LYS A 73 -7.03 3.43 -13.94
N GLY A 74 -7.74 3.91 -14.97
CA GLY A 74 -8.15 3.08 -16.12
C GLY A 74 -9.38 2.21 -15.85
N GLN A 75 -10.16 2.51 -14.81
CA GLN A 75 -11.41 1.82 -14.46
C GLN A 75 -11.28 0.28 -14.46
N GLN A 76 -10.20 -0.22 -13.89
CA GLN A 76 -9.99 -1.64 -13.66
C GLN A 76 -11.09 -2.24 -12.77
N GLY A 77 -11.29 -3.55 -12.80
CA GLY A 77 -12.37 -4.20 -12.03
C GLY A 77 -12.35 -3.90 -10.53
N THR A 78 -13.51 -3.99 -9.88
CA THR A 78 -13.57 -4.02 -8.41
C THR A 78 -12.85 -5.27 -7.93
N ARG A 79 -12.01 -5.15 -6.90
CA ARG A 79 -11.30 -6.26 -6.28
C ARG A 79 -11.48 -6.27 -4.78
N SER A 80 -11.49 -7.45 -4.20
CA SER A 80 -11.53 -7.69 -2.77
C SER A 80 -10.17 -8.20 -2.31
N ILE A 81 -9.66 -7.66 -1.22
CA ILE A 81 -8.33 -8.02 -0.70
C ILE A 81 -8.48 -8.38 0.78
N GLN A 82 -8.01 -9.58 1.16
CA GLN A 82 -8.01 -10.04 2.54
C GLN A 82 -7.32 -9.02 3.46
N THR A 83 -7.96 -8.71 4.57
CA THR A 83 -7.44 -7.75 5.53
C THR A 83 -6.32 -8.38 6.36
N HIS A 84 -5.09 -7.95 6.13
CA HIS A 84 -3.92 -8.41 6.89
C HIS A 84 -4.09 -8.08 8.39
N PRO A 85 -3.70 -8.99 9.33
CA PRO A 85 -3.88 -8.77 10.77
C PRO A 85 -3.32 -7.44 11.30
N ARG A 86 -2.13 -7.05 10.85
CA ARG A 86 -1.51 -5.77 11.24
C ARG A 86 -2.28 -4.55 10.74
N LEU A 87 -2.79 -4.60 9.51
CA LEU A 87 -3.65 -3.54 8.96
C LEU A 87 -4.96 -3.46 9.75
N ARG A 88 -5.56 -4.59 10.11
CA ARG A 88 -6.76 -4.66 10.95
C ARG A 88 -6.56 -3.90 12.26
N GLN A 89 -5.47 -4.16 12.99
CA GLN A 89 -5.14 -3.46 14.23
C GLN A 89 -5.09 -1.94 14.05
N TRP A 90 -4.44 -1.44 13.01
CA TRP A 90 -4.39 0.01 12.74
C TRP A 90 -5.73 0.60 12.36
N LEU A 91 -6.55 -0.13 11.62
CA LEU A 91 -7.91 0.30 11.29
C LEU A 91 -8.81 0.31 12.53
N GLU A 92 -8.71 -0.67 13.42
CA GLU A 92 -9.46 -0.72 14.67
C GLU A 92 -9.12 0.47 15.58
N VAL A 93 -7.82 0.79 15.72
CA VAL A 93 -7.37 1.96 16.51
C VAL A 93 -7.80 3.28 15.86
N TYR A 94 -7.68 3.41 14.55
CA TYR A 94 -8.06 4.63 13.84
C TYR A 94 -9.57 4.86 13.80
N ARG A 95 -10.39 3.84 13.84
CA ARG A 95 -11.83 3.85 13.54
C ARG A 95 -12.49 5.21 13.80
N PRO A 96 -13.02 5.91 12.76
CA PRO A 96 -13.74 7.14 12.94
C PRO A 96 -14.99 6.92 13.81
N GLN A 97 -15.20 7.76 14.82
CA GLN A 97 -16.36 7.67 15.73
C GLN A 97 -17.70 7.93 15.04
N VAL A 98 -17.66 8.66 13.92
CA VAL A 98 -18.84 8.97 13.11
C VAL A 98 -18.69 8.30 11.77
N GLU A 99 -19.68 7.51 11.38
CA GLU A 99 -19.75 6.90 10.07
C GLU A 99 -19.83 8.00 8.99
N ARG A 100 -18.90 7.97 8.04
CA ARG A 100 -18.76 8.96 6.98
C ARG A 100 -18.65 8.26 5.64
N ASP A 101 -18.92 9.01 4.56
CA ASP A 101 -18.75 8.49 3.21
C ASP A 101 -17.32 8.02 2.97
N TYR A 102 -16.33 8.87 3.26
CA TYR A 102 -14.91 8.57 3.06
C TYR A 102 -14.24 8.16 4.36
N LEU A 103 -13.44 7.10 4.29
CA LEU A 103 -12.66 6.59 5.41
C LEU A 103 -11.64 7.62 5.92
N PHE A 104 -10.97 8.29 4.99
CA PHE A 104 -9.98 9.33 5.28
C PHE A 104 -10.52 10.69 4.83
N PRO A 105 -11.21 11.42 5.69
CA PRO A 105 -11.81 12.69 5.32
C PRO A 105 -10.78 13.77 5.02
N GLY A 106 -11.12 14.68 4.14
CA GLY A 106 -10.35 15.86 3.83
C GLY A 106 -10.43 16.93 4.93
N ARG A 107 -9.80 18.07 4.68
CA ARG A 107 -9.82 19.21 5.61
C ARG A 107 -11.28 19.64 5.88
N TRP A 108 -11.55 19.97 7.14
CA TRP A 108 -12.91 20.36 7.60
C TRP A 108 -13.96 19.27 7.36
N ASN A 109 -13.52 18.01 7.29
CA ASN A 109 -14.39 16.86 7.00
C ASN A 109 -15.12 16.92 5.66
N ARG A 110 -14.61 17.68 4.69
CA ARG A 110 -15.17 17.78 3.33
C ARG A 110 -14.46 16.83 2.38
N GLY A 111 -15.23 15.95 1.71
CA GLY A 111 -14.72 14.98 0.77
C GLY A 111 -13.66 14.05 1.38
N TYR A 112 -12.67 13.67 0.61
CA TYR A 112 -11.58 12.77 1.01
C TYR A 112 -10.23 13.50 1.12
N LEU A 113 -9.29 12.92 1.86
CA LEU A 113 -7.91 13.40 1.94
C LEU A 113 -7.27 13.36 0.54
N ARG A 114 -6.86 14.51 0.04
CA ARG A 114 -6.25 14.60 -1.30
C ARG A 114 -4.92 13.85 -1.35
N PRO A 115 -4.64 13.07 -2.43
CA PRO A 115 -3.36 12.37 -2.59
C PRO A 115 -2.12 13.26 -2.46
N THR A 116 -2.23 14.52 -2.87
CA THR A 116 -1.15 15.52 -2.70
C THR A 116 -0.88 15.85 -1.24
N SER A 117 -1.93 15.93 -0.41
CA SER A 117 -1.79 16.13 1.03
C SER A 117 -1.21 14.88 1.69
N ALA A 118 -1.69 13.68 1.33
CA ALA A 118 -1.12 12.43 1.80
C ALA A 118 0.36 12.29 1.42
N HIS A 119 0.73 12.72 0.20
CA HIS A 119 2.14 12.74 -0.22
C HIS A 119 3.00 13.64 0.70
N LYS A 120 2.54 14.86 1.01
CA LYS A 120 3.27 15.77 1.92
C LYS A 120 3.44 15.19 3.31
N LEU A 121 2.38 14.60 3.88
CA LEU A 121 2.44 13.91 5.18
C LEU A 121 3.49 12.79 5.18
N LEU A 122 3.52 12.01 4.10
CA LEU A 122 4.46 10.91 3.98
C LEU A 122 5.91 11.39 3.81
N GLN A 123 6.15 12.48 3.05
CA GLN A 123 7.50 13.06 2.93
C GLN A 123 8.03 13.49 4.30
N GLN A 124 7.23 14.20 5.08
CA GLN A 124 7.58 14.58 6.44
C GLN A 124 7.85 13.37 7.35
N ALA A 125 7.09 12.27 7.16
CA ALA A 125 7.33 11.03 7.90
C ALA A 125 8.65 10.36 7.50
N PHE A 126 9.00 10.34 6.21
CA PHE A 126 10.29 9.83 5.74
C PHE A 126 11.46 10.67 6.23
N GLU A 127 11.33 12.01 6.23
CA GLU A 127 12.36 12.93 6.74
C GLU A 127 12.64 12.67 8.22
N ARG A 128 11.61 12.46 9.06
CA ARG A 128 11.79 12.18 10.51
C ARG A 128 12.60 10.92 10.79
N VAL A 129 12.56 9.94 9.89
CA VAL A 129 13.24 8.64 10.07
C VAL A 129 14.35 8.42 9.05
N GLU A 130 14.77 9.49 8.38
CA GLU A 130 15.91 9.52 7.44
C GLU A 130 15.81 8.47 6.32
N ILE A 131 14.61 8.28 5.76
CA ILE A 131 14.39 7.39 4.61
C ILE A 131 14.43 8.22 3.32
N VAL A 132 15.47 8.02 2.52
CA VAL A 132 15.70 8.72 1.24
C VAL A 132 15.26 7.87 0.05
N GLY A 133 14.79 8.51 -1.02
CA GLY A 133 14.42 7.86 -2.29
C GLY A 133 13.06 7.17 -2.28
N ALA A 134 12.29 7.30 -1.19
CA ALA A 134 10.98 6.72 -1.04
C ALA A 134 9.85 7.69 -1.46
N SER A 135 8.69 7.14 -1.78
CA SER A 135 7.48 7.89 -2.14
C SER A 135 6.23 7.06 -1.83
N THR A 136 5.03 7.60 -2.10
CA THR A 136 3.78 6.83 -1.98
C THR A 136 3.76 5.54 -2.82
N GLN A 137 4.55 5.47 -3.88
CA GLN A 137 4.68 4.26 -4.70
C GLN A 137 5.56 3.19 -4.04
N SER A 138 6.40 3.55 -3.06
CA SER A 138 7.28 2.63 -2.36
C SER A 138 6.52 1.52 -1.63
N PHE A 139 5.38 1.83 -1.02
CA PHE A 139 4.54 0.82 -0.35
C PHE A 139 4.06 -0.26 -1.32
N ARG A 140 3.49 0.17 -2.44
CA ARG A 140 3.00 -0.75 -3.46
C ARG A 140 4.15 -1.57 -4.03
N ARG A 141 5.27 -0.92 -4.38
CA ARG A 141 6.44 -1.61 -4.92
C ARG A 141 6.99 -2.62 -3.92
N THR A 142 7.10 -2.25 -2.65
CA THR A 142 7.55 -3.14 -1.57
C THR A 142 6.62 -4.36 -1.43
N ALA A 143 5.31 -4.14 -1.37
CA ALA A 143 4.34 -5.23 -1.25
C ALA A 143 4.46 -6.22 -2.41
N LEU A 144 4.49 -5.74 -3.65
CA LEU A 144 4.54 -6.59 -4.84
C LEU A 144 5.87 -7.33 -4.98
N THR A 145 7.00 -6.66 -4.71
CA THR A 145 8.33 -7.30 -4.71
C THR A 145 8.39 -8.39 -3.64
N ARG A 146 7.87 -8.16 -2.43
CA ARG A 146 7.85 -9.17 -1.37
C ARG A 146 6.96 -10.36 -1.68
N MET A 147 5.79 -10.15 -2.29
CA MET A 147 4.95 -11.25 -2.77
C MET A 147 5.70 -12.09 -3.82
N SER A 148 6.38 -11.44 -4.77
CA SER A 148 7.18 -12.12 -5.78
C SER A 148 8.33 -12.91 -5.16
N ALA A 149 9.09 -12.31 -4.24
CA ALA A 149 10.19 -12.96 -3.52
C ALA A 149 9.74 -14.14 -2.65
N ALA A 150 8.49 -14.12 -2.19
CA ALA A 150 7.84 -15.22 -1.48
C ALA A 150 7.33 -16.35 -2.42
N GLY A 151 7.58 -16.25 -3.73
CA GLY A 151 7.16 -17.25 -4.71
C GLY A 151 5.68 -17.20 -5.10
N ILE A 152 4.96 -16.13 -4.74
CA ILE A 152 3.55 -16.00 -5.13
C ILE A 152 3.45 -15.83 -6.66
N PRO A 153 2.61 -16.63 -7.35
CA PRO A 153 2.46 -16.55 -8.79
C PRO A 153 2.10 -15.13 -9.26
N LEU A 154 2.74 -14.67 -10.34
CA LEU A 154 2.52 -13.31 -10.87
C LEU A 154 1.05 -13.03 -11.19
N ARG A 155 0.29 -14.04 -11.58
CA ARG A 155 -1.15 -13.91 -11.83
C ARG A 155 -1.92 -13.53 -10.55
N VAL A 156 -1.58 -14.15 -9.41
CA VAL A 156 -2.18 -13.82 -8.11
C VAL A 156 -1.82 -12.40 -7.70
N ILE A 157 -0.54 -12.01 -7.85
CA ILE A 157 -0.08 -10.65 -7.58
C ILE A 157 -0.79 -9.63 -8.49
N GLN A 158 -1.05 -9.97 -9.74
CA GLN A 158 -1.80 -9.14 -10.69
C GLN A 158 -3.24 -8.89 -10.21
N GLU A 159 -3.94 -9.93 -9.76
CA GLU A 159 -5.31 -9.81 -9.23
C GLU A 159 -5.35 -8.91 -7.97
N ILE A 160 -4.43 -9.12 -7.01
CA ILE A 160 -4.33 -8.30 -5.79
C ILE A 160 -4.03 -6.84 -6.16
N SER A 161 -3.04 -6.62 -7.00
CA SER A 161 -2.56 -5.28 -7.33
C SER A 161 -3.47 -4.55 -8.33
N GLY A 162 -4.26 -5.27 -9.13
CA GLY A 162 -5.10 -4.71 -10.19
C GLY A 162 -4.28 -4.11 -11.33
N HIS A 163 -3.18 -4.74 -11.75
CA HIS A 163 -2.49 -4.36 -12.97
C HIS A 163 -3.23 -4.92 -14.20
N SER A 164 -3.35 -4.10 -15.24
CA SER A 164 -4.02 -4.49 -16.48
C SER A 164 -3.25 -5.55 -17.28
N SER A 165 -1.93 -5.65 -17.09
CA SER A 165 -1.07 -6.63 -17.74
C SER A 165 0.09 -7.06 -16.86
N LEU A 166 0.62 -8.26 -17.10
CA LEU A 166 1.83 -8.75 -16.42
C LEU A 166 3.05 -7.88 -16.75
N ALA A 167 3.17 -7.36 -17.95
CA ALA A 167 4.25 -6.44 -18.34
C ALA A 167 4.24 -5.16 -17.51
N SER A 168 3.05 -4.64 -17.16
CA SER A 168 2.94 -3.48 -16.26
C SER A 168 3.25 -3.82 -14.81
N LEU A 169 2.95 -5.04 -14.36
CA LEU A 169 3.30 -5.54 -13.03
C LEU A 169 4.81 -5.71 -12.88
N GLN A 170 5.47 -6.33 -13.85
CA GLN A 170 6.92 -6.60 -13.82
C GLN A 170 7.75 -5.34 -13.57
N LYS A 171 7.30 -4.17 -14.05
CA LYS A 171 7.98 -2.89 -13.77
C LYS A 171 8.03 -2.50 -12.28
N TYR A 172 7.22 -3.14 -11.45
CA TYR A 172 7.18 -2.90 -10.00
C TYR A 172 8.03 -3.89 -9.20
N LEU A 173 8.46 -4.99 -9.83
CA LEU A 173 9.21 -6.06 -9.16
C LEU A 173 10.70 -5.76 -9.21
N GLU A 174 11.40 -6.13 -8.15
CA GLU A 174 12.85 -6.27 -8.10
C GLU A 174 13.18 -7.73 -7.94
N VAL A 175 14.24 -8.17 -8.60
CA VAL A 175 14.81 -9.51 -8.45
C VAL A 175 16.15 -9.35 -7.76
N SER A 176 16.32 -10.01 -6.62
CA SER A 176 17.56 -10.00 -5.86
C SER A 176 18.53 -11.07 -6.37
N GLU A 177 19.83 -10.88 -6.10
CA GLU A 177 20.84 -11.92 -6.41
C GLU A 177 20.53 -13.23 -5.68
N ALA A 178 20.09 -13.17 -4.42
CA ALA A 178 19.70 -14.35 -3.66
C ALA A 178 18.50 -15.12 -4.29
N GLU A 179 17.61 -14.44 -5.01
CA GLU A 179 16.55 -15.13 -5.76
C GLU A 179 17.09 -15.83 -6.99
N LYS A 180 18.04 -15.23 -7.69
CA LYS A 180 18.72 -15.86 -8.82
C LYS A 180 19.50 -17.11 -8.38
N GLU A 181 20.25 -17.01 -7.29
CA GLU A 181 20.98 -18.14 -6.70
C GLU A 181 20.04 -19.28 -6.32
N ARG A 182 18.94 -18.99 -5.62
CA ARG A 182 17.92 -19.98 -5.27
C ARG A 182 17.27 -20.63 -6.49
N ALA A 183 17.02 -19.85 -7.54
CA ALA A 183 16.44 -20.36 -8.76
C ALA A 183 17.37 -21.37 -9.47
N ILE A 184 18.67 -21.09 -9.49
CA ILE A 184 19.69 -22.03 -10.03
C ILE A 184 19.84 -23.26 -9.13
N ALA A 185 19.89 -23.09 -7.80
CA ALA A 185 19.99 -24.17 -6.83
C ALA A 185 18.77 -25.12 -6.83
N ALA A 186 17.63 -24.68 -7.35
CA ALA A 186 16.44 -25.52 -7.49
C ALA A 186 16.51 -26.50 -8.67
N LEU A 187 17.49 -26.37 -9.55
CA LEU A 187 17.69 -27.29 -10.68
C LEU A 187 18.35 -28.58 -10.18
N THR A 188 17.53 -29.61 -9.97
CA THR A 188 17.98 -30.97 -9.61
C THR A 188 17.84 -31.87 -10.83
N PHE A 189 18.95 -32.35 -11.36
CA PHE A 189 19.00 -33.31 -12.46
C PHE A 189 19.54 -34.64 -11.95
#